data_be43e4f3086afcb810edcce561ecfe81
#
_entry.id   be43e4f3086afcb810edcce561ecfe81
#
_cell.length_a   1.000
_cell.length_b   1.000
_cell.length_c   1.000
_cell.angle_alpha   90.00
_cell.angle_beta   90.00
_cell.angle_gamma   90.00
#
_symmetry.space_group_name_H-M   'P 1'
#
loop_
_entity.id
_entity.type
_entity.pdbx_description
1 polymer ?
#
loop_
_entity_poly.entity_id
_entity_poly.type
_entity_poly.pdbx_seq_one_letter_code
_entity_poly.pdbx_strand_id
1 'polypeptide(L)'
;MQEMSALSDYHLPVGGEVPPEAQAILAHAFETFGSAEKAWHWLERPNPLFAGSSPLHLLQTDPTQYELVEDELTRIDHGVFV
;
A
#
# COMPACT_ATOMS: atom_id res chain seq x y z
N MET A 1 3.96 22.49 -14.17
CA MET A 1 3.44 21.60 -14.80
C MET A 1 4.17 20.42 -14.98
N GLN A 2 5.36 20.43 -15.28
CA GLN A 2 6.09 19.27 -15.52
C GLN A 2 6.25 18.44 -14.32
N GLU A 3 6.36 19.00 -13.21
CA GLU A 3 6.52 18.22 -12.05
C GLU A 3 5.35 17.36 -11.85
N MET A 4 4.21 17.81 -12.26
CA MET A 4 3.06 17.02 -12.12
C MET A 4 3.17 15.80 -12.95
N SER A 5 3.69 15.91 -14.12
CA SER A 5 3.86 14.77 -14.97
C SER A 5 4.80 13.79 -14.35
N ALA A 6 5.85 14.26 -13.76
CA ALA A 6 6.80 13.38 -13.16
C ALA A 6 6.18 12.61 -12.03
N LEU A 7 5.34 13.25 -11.27
CA LEU A 7 4.67 12.55 -10.22
C LEU A 7 3.75 11.51 -10.77
N SER A 8 3.13 11.80 -11.88
CA SER A 8 2.25 10.84 -12.48
C SER A 8 2.96 9.60 -12.87
N ASP A 9 4.19 9.70 -13.23
CA ASP A 9 4.92 8.55 -13.64
C ASP A 9 5.16 7.59 -12.52
N TYR A 10 5.14 8.04 -11.31
CA TYR A 10 5.33 7.14 -10.29
C TYR A 10 4.08 6.68 -9.75
N HIS A 11 3.00 7.05 -10.28
CA HIS A 11 1.78 6.86 -9.82
C HIS A 11 1.29 5.56 -9.77
N LEU A 12 0.21 5.37 -9.27
CA LEU A 12 -0.52 4.15 -9.26
C LEU A 12 -0.84 3.72 -10.62
N PRO A 13 -1.04 2.46 -10.82
CA PRO A 13 -1.45 1.94 -12.10
C PRO A 13 -2.73 2.56 -12.50
N VAL A 14 -2.92 2.60 -13.76
CA VAL A 14 -4.09 3.16 -14.33
C VAL A 14 -5.32 2.59 -13.76
N GLY A 15 -6.24 3.42 -13.39
CA GLY A 15 -7.49 2.99 -12.86
C GLY A 15 -7.42 2.60 -11.46
N GLY A 16 -6.26 2.67 -10.88
CA GLY A 16 -6.09 2.17 -9.57
C GLY A 16 -5.83 3.22 -8.55
N GLU A 17 -6.64 4.23 -8.48
CA GLU A 17 -6.42 5.19 -7.48
C GLU A 17 -6.87 4.68 -6.15
N VAL A 18 -6.16 5.04 -5.10
CA VAL A 18 -6.50 4.66 -3.75
C VAL A 18 -7.45 5.71 -3.18
N PRO A 19 -8.61 5.28 -2.69
CA PRO A 19 -9.57 6.23 -2.14
C PRO A 19 -8.99 7.00 -0.96
N PRO A 20 -9.54 8.17 -0.67
CA PRO A 20 -8.98 9.00 0.40
C PRO A 20 -8.86 8.30 1.74
N GLU A 21 -9.84 7.49 2.09
CA GLU A 21 -9.78 6.83 3.38
C GLU A 21 -8.70 5.78 3.42
N ALA A 22 -8.23 5.30 2.29
CA ALA A 22 -7.16 4.33 2.27
C ALA A 22 -5.80 4.98 2.10
N GLN A 23 -5.75 6.26 1.82
CA GLN A 23 -4.48 6.92 1.60
C GLN A 23 -3.63 6.98 2.87
N ALA A 24 -4.28 7.05 4.02
CA ALA A 24 -3.53 7.04 5.27
C ALA A 24 -2.82 5.70 5.45
N ILE A 25 -3.43 4.63 5.00
CA ILE A 25 -2.81 3.31 5.09
C ILE A 25 -1.66 3.22 4.11
N LEU A 26 -1.81 3.81 2.95
CA LEU A 26 -0.76 3.84 1.97
C LEU A 26 0.44 4.60 2.54
N ALA A 27 0.19 5.74 3.17
CA ALA A 27 1.25 6.52 3.78
C ALA A 27 1.92 5.73 4.91
N HIS A 28 1.15 4.96 5.65
CA HIS A 28 1.69 4.14 6.71
C HIS A 28 2.68 3.13 6.12
N ALA A 29 2.37 2.57 4.95
CA ALA A 29 3.28 1.62 4.33
C ALA A 29 4.62 2.28 4.00
N PHE A 30 4.57 3.50 3.50
CA PHE A 30 5.82 4.18 3.18
C PHE A 30 6.64 4.42 4.44
N GLU A 31 5.99 4.72 5.54
CA GLU A 31 6.70 4.92 6.79
C GLU A 31 7.27 3.62 7.32
N THR A 32 6.50 2.55 7.20
CA THR A 32 6.91 1.26 7.71
C THR A 32 8.19 0.77 7.03
N PHE A 33 8.26 0.93 5.71
CA PHE A 33 9.39 0.40 4.98
C PHE A 33 10.52 1.39 4.79
N GLY A 34 10.27 2.65 5.05
CA GLY A 34 11.33 3.65 5.01
C GLY A 34 11.76 4.07 3.63
N SER A 35 11.18 3.53 2.58
CA SER A 35 11.49 3.95 1.23
C SER A 35 10.32 3.62 0.34
N ALA A 36 10.12 4.42 -0.67
CA ALA A 36 9.02 4.21 -1.59
C ALA A 36 9.21 2.91 -2.35
N GLU A 37 10.43 2.60 -2.72
CA GLU A 37 10.69 1.40 -3.47
C GLU A 37 10.29 0.15 -2.72
N LYS A 38 10.69 0.06 -1.46
CA LYS A 38 10.37 -1.10 -0.66
C LYS A 38 8.87 -1.17 -0.36
N ALA A 39 8.27 -0.02 -0.12
CA ALA A 39 6.86 0.02 0.16
C ALA A 39 6.05 -0.47 -1.04
N TRP A 40 6.40 -0.01 -2.23
CA TRP A 40 5.68 -0.43 -3.42
C TRP A 40 5.89 -1.91 -3.69
N HIS A 41 7.08 -2.41 -3.42
CA HIS A 41 7.35 -3.82 -3.61
C HIS A 41 6.38 -4.65 -2.75
N TRP A 42 6.19 -4.26 -1.50
CA TRP A 42 5.27 -4.97 -0.62
C TRP A 42 3.82 -4.77 -1.05
N LEU A 43 3.48 -3.55 -1.41
CA LEU A 43 2.11 -3.22 -1.79
C LEU A 43 1.66 -3.94 -3.04
N GLU A 44 2.57 -4.18 -3.96
CA GLU A 44 2.20 -4.76 -5.23
C GLU A 44 2.31 -6.26 -5.30
N ARG A 45 2.88 -6.90 -4.29
CA ARG A 45 3.04 -8.32 -4.34
C ARG A 45 1.83 -9.05 -3.83
N PRO A 46 1.44 -10.13 -4.46
CA PRO A 46 0.40 -10.99 -3.90
C PRO A 46 0.84 -11.46 -2.53
N ASN A 47 -0.05 -11.46 -1.58
CA ASN A 47 0.29 -11.77 -0.21
C ASN A 47 -0.63 -12.87 0.32
N PRO A 48 -0.09 -13.96 0.79
CA PRO A 48 -0.93 -15.05 1.29
C PRO A 48 -1.80 -14.66 2.47
N LEU A 49 -1.39 -13.64 3.22
CA LEU A 49 -2.21 -13.18 4.32
C LEU A 49 -3.52 -12.58 3.83
N PHE A 50 -3.55 -12.16 2.56
CA PHE A 50 -4.72 -11.55 1.98
C PHE A 50 -5.28 -12.43 0.88
N ALA A 51 -5.18 -13.72 1.07
CA ALA A 51 -5.73 -14.69 0.13
C ALA A 51 -5.16 -14.53 -1.28
N GLY A 52 -3.92 -14.11 -1.36
CA GLY A 52 -3.26 -13.98 -2.66
C GLY A 52 -3.45 -12.64 -3.33
N SER A 53 -4.19 -11.74 -2.72
CA SER A 53 -4.33 -10.40 -3.27
C SER A 53 -3.17 -9.55 -2.82
N SER A 54 -2.85 -8.53 -3.59
CA SER A 54 -1.84 -7.61 -3.13
C SER A 54 -2.47 -6.60 -2.21
N PRO A 55 -1.71 -6.08 -1.25
CA PRO A 55 -2.27 -5.05 -0.38
C PRO A 55 -2.80 -3.85 -1.16
N LEU A 56 -2.10 -3.45 -2.22
CA LEU A 56 -2.53 -2.32 -3.00
C LEU A 56 -3.89 -2.58 -3.63
N HIS A 57 -4.09 -3.78 -4.15
CA HIS A 57 -5.37 -4.12 -4.76
C HIS A 57 -6.50 -3.99 -3.74
N LEU A 58 -6.27 -4.42 -2.52
CA LEU A 58 -7.29 -4.31 -1.49
C LEU A 58 -7.56 -2.87 -1.13
N LEU A 59 -6.51 -2.06 -1.08
CA LEU A 59 -6.72 -0.64 -0.78
C LEU A 59 -7.47 0.06 -1.88
N GLN A 60 -7.39 -0.45 -3.09
CA GLN A 60 -8.08 0.16 -4.20
C GLN A 60 -9.52 -0.29 -4.32
N THR A 61 -9.83 -1.49 -3.87
CA THR A 61 -11.11 -2.09 -4.22
C THR A 61 -11.94 -2.60 -3.07
N ASP A 62 -11.37 -2.80 -1.89
CA ASP A 62 -12.11 -3.51 -0.84
C ASP A 62 -11.97 -2.88 0.53
N PRO A 63 -12.84 -1.94 0.86
CA PRO A 63 -12.75 -1.27 2.17
C PRO A 63 -12.86 -2.21 3.35
N THR A 64 -13.49 -3.37 3.18
CA THR A 64 -13.64 -4.28 4.30
C THR A 64 -12.30 -4.89 4.70
N GLN A 65 -11.27 -4.73 3.87
CA GLN A 65 -9.97 -5.29 4.16
C GLN A 65 -8.97 -4.23 4.63
N TYR A 66 -9.39 -2.99 4.72
CA TYR A 66 -8.48 -1.91 5.11
C TYR A 66 -7.85 -2.16 6.46
N GLU A 67 -8.64 -2.60 7.42
CA GLU A 67 -8.14 -2.82 8.76
C GLU A 67 -7.11 -3.93 8.77
N LEU A 68 -7.32 -4.94 7.95
CA LEU A 68 -6.40 -6.05 7.88
C LEU A 68 -5.04 -5.60 7.35
N VAL A 69 -5.05 -4.75 6.33
CA VAL A 69 -3.81 -4.23 5.78
C VAL A 69 -3.09 -3.37 6.82
N GLU A 70 -3.86 -2.53 7.51
CA GLU A 70 -3.29 -1.66 8.52
C GLU A 70 -2.70 -2.49 9.67
N ASP A 71 -3.38 -3.54 10.08
CA ASP A 71 -2.90 -4.39 11.14
C ASP A 71 -1.60 -5.06 10.77
N GLU A 72 -1.47 -5.47 9.51
CA GLU A 72 -0.25 -6.12 9.10
C GLU A 72 0.93 -5.13 9.11
N LEU A 73 0.70 -3.90 8.68
CA LEU A 73 1.74 -2.89 8.72
C LEU A 73 2.15 -2.61 10.16
N THR A 74 1.20 -2.57 11.07
CA THR A 74 1.50 -2.32 12.46
C THR A 74 2.35 -3.45 13.04
N ARG A 75 2.07 -4.68 12.65
CA ARG A 75 2.87 -5.80 13.10
C ARG A 75 4.30 -5.68 12.59
N ILE A 76 4.48 -5.28 11.36
CA ILE A 76 5.80 -5.11 10.79
C ILE A 76 6.52 -3.98 11.51
N ASP A 77 5.81 -2.89 11.81
CA ASP A 77 6.39 -1.77 12.52
C ASP A 77 6.96 -2.20 13.87
N HIS A 78 6.30 -3.13 14.52
CA HIS A 78 6.72 -3.55 15.84
C HIS A 78 7.76 -4.67 15.79
N GLY A 79 8.15 -5.06 14.59
CA GLY A 79 9.20 -6.05 14.45
C GLY A 79 8.78 -7.46 14.84
N VAL A 80 7.52 -7.76 14.76
CA VAL A 80 7.04 -9.06 15.12
C VAL A 80 7.06 -9.94 13.91
N PHE A 81 8.15 -10.56 13.64
CA PHE A 81 8.26 -11.37 12.50
C PHE A 81 8.24 -12.81 12.81
N VAL A 82 8.19 -13.26 13.86
CA VAL A 82 8.35 -14.59 14.15
C VAL A 82 7.71 -15.51 13.42
#